data_5bf01c7649ae7d1adf33cc29f709395e
#
_entry.id   5bf01c7649ae7d1adf33cc29f709395e
#
_cell.length_a   1.000
_cell.length_b   1.000
_cell.length_c   1.000
_cell.angle_alpha   90.00
_cell.angle_beta   90.00
_cell.angle_gamma   90.00
#
_symmetry.space_group_name_H-M   'P 1'
#
loop_
_entity.id
_entity.type
_entity.pdbx_description
1 polymer ?
#
loop_
_entity_poly.entity_id
_entity_poly.type
_entity_poly.pdbx_seq_one_letter_code
_entity_poly.pdbx_strand_id
1 'polypeptide(L)'
;PPNYPEARQAFLMAAQSVGAQLDVCLHPHKGFQGEEMAIDVAWLGAREASKVLVAISATHGVEGLYGSGCQTAWLQQFKATSLPADTAVMVIHALNPYGFSWLRRVNEDNMDINRNHVNFEAELPVNEGYEDIHACLLPDEWTPASQLKLQQQIRAYLEQKGVRAGTRAVTGGQYRHADGIFYGGTQLCWSNRQLNQLAQKYLQQAKLIAVLDHHTGLGPSGHTELICRHPVDSESLALARKWWGA
;
A
#
# COMPACT_ATOMS: atom_id res chain seq x y z
N PRO A 1 12.36 -11.82 -6.50
CA PRO A 1 11.56 -13.04 -6.60
C PRO A 1 10.46 -12.88 -7.65
N PRO A 2 10.02 -13.96 -8.33
CA PRO A 2 9.04 -13.89 -9.41
C PRO A 2 7.58 -13.95 -8.93
N ASN A 3 7.35 -14.32 -7.67
CA ASN A 3 6.01 -14.52 -7.11
C ASN A 3 5.98 -14.25 -5.60
N TYR A 4 4.78 -14.24 -5.01
CA TYR A 4 4.56 -14.01 -3.60
C TYR A 4 5.24 -15.03 -2.68
N PRO A 5 5.12 -16.37 -2.87
CA PRO A 5 5.75 -17.35 -1.98
C PRO A 5 7.27 -17.18 -1.88
N GLU A 6 7.94 -16.98 -3.00
CA GLU A 6 9.39 -16.77 -3.03
C GLU A 6 9.78 -15.41 -2.42
N ALA A 7 8.97 -14.36 -2.65
CA ALA A 7 9.17 -13.06 -2.04
C ALA A 7 9.07 -13.14 -0.50
N ARG A 8 8.04 -13.80 0.01
CA ARG A 8 7.84 -14.03 1.45
C ARG A 8 9.00 -14.82 2.06
N GLN A 9 9.40 -15.91 1.41
CA GLN A 9 10.52 -16.73 1.86
C GLN A 9 11.83 -15.91 1.93
N ALA A 10 12.14 -15.16 0.88
CA ALA A 10 13.34 -14.32 0.85
C ALA A 10 13.34 -13.26 1.95
N PHE A 11 12.19 -12.62 2.18
CA PHE A 11 12.01 -11.65 3.27
C PHE A 11 12.26 -12.29 4.65
N LEU A 12 11.61 -13.42 4.93
CA LEU A 12 11.74 -14.11 6.21
C LEU A 12 13.18 -14.55 6.48
N MET A 13 13.85 -15.12 5.47
CA MET A 13 15.27 -15.49 5.59
C MET A 13 16.17 -14.27 5.87
N ALA A 14 15.96 -13.17 5.17
CA ALA A 14 16.72 -11.94 5.40
C ALA A 14 16.47 -11.37 6.80
N ALA A 15 15.22 -11.32 7.25
CA ALA A 15 14.87 -10.84 8.58
C ALA A 15 15.48 -11.72 9.69
N GLN A 16 15.43 -13.04 9.55
CA GLN A 16 16.04 -13.99 10.48
C GLN A 16 17.57 -13.83 10.53
N SER A 17 18.21 -13.63 9.39
CA SER A 17 19.68 -13.51 9.31
C SER A 17 20.25 -12.30 10.09
N VAL A 18 19.43 -11.27 10.29
CA VAL A 18 19.80 -10.07 11.06
C VAL A 18 19.23 -10.05 12.48
N GLY A 19 18.65 -11.16 12.93
CA GLY A 19 18.11 -11.31 14.29
C GLY A 19 16.83 -10.48 14.54
N ALA A 20 16.06 -10.17 13.52
CA ALA A 20 14.79 -9.47 13.68
C ALA A 20 13.80 -10.30 14.50
N GLN A 21 13.02 -9.64 15.37
CA GLN A 21 11.86 -10.25 15.99
C GLN A 21 10.74 -10.35 14.97
N LEU A 22 10.26 -11.57 14.72
CA LEU A 22 9.22 -11.83 13.74
C LEU A 22 7.84 -11.94 14.38
N ASP A 23 6.85 -11.43 13.68
CA ASP A 23 5.43 -11.61 13.95
C ASP A 23 4.69 -11.93 12.67
N VAL A 24 3.57 -12.65 12.74
CA VAL A 24 2.82 -13.09 11.57
C VAL A 24 1.32 -12.93 11.77
N CYS A 25 0.65 -12.32 10.81
CA CYS A 25 -0.81 -12.27 10.74
C CYS A 25 -1.25 -13.11 9.54
N LEU A 26 -1.73 -14.34 9.79
CA LEU A 26 -2.19 -15.24 8.73
C LEU A 26 -3.47 -14.72 8.08
N HIS A 27 -3.49 -14.68 6.76
CA HIS A 27 -4.67 -14.32 5.99
C HIS A 27 -5.68 -15.49 5.98
N PRO A 28 -7.00 -15.22 6.07
CA PRO A 28 -8.00 -16.30 6.11
C PRO A 28 -8.12 -17.10 4.80
N HIS A 29 -7.75 -16.50 3.66
CA HIS A 29 -7.79 -17.16 2.36
C HIS A 29 -6.44 -17.72 1.93
N LYS A 30 -6.45 -18.62 0.95
CA LYS A 30 -5.24 -19.14 0.29
C LYS A 30 -4.87 -18.28 -0.92
N GLY A 31 -3.59 -18.28 -1.26
CA GLY A 31 -3.05 -17.62 -2.43
C GLY A 31 -3.37 -18.33 -3.75
N PHE A 32 -2.89 -17.75 -4.85
CA PHE A 32 -3.15 -18.23 -6.20
C PHE A 32 -2.68 -19.68 -6.44
N GLN A 33 -1.61 -20.10 -5.79
CA GLN A 33 -1.06 -21.46 -5.87
C GLN A 33 -1.51 -22.36 -4.68
N GLY A 34 -2.47 -21.91 -3.88
CA GLY A 34 -2.93 -22.60 -2.67
C GLY A 34 -2.04 -22.39 -1.44
N GLU A 35 -1.05 -21.52 -1.53
CA GLU A 35 -0.13 -21.19 -0.44
C GLU A 35 -0.81 -20.43 0.69
N GLU A 36 -0.20 -20.45 1.87
CA GLU A 36 -0.56 -19.56 2.97
C GLU A 36 -0.10 -18.13 2.68
N MET A 37 -1.02 -17.20 2.90
CA MET A 37 -0.72 -15.77 2.81
C MET A 37 -0.66 -15.17 4.21
N ALA A 38 0.20 -14.16 4.39
CA ALA A 38 0.34 -13.46 5.66
C ALA A 38 0.84 -12.03 5.47
N ILE A 39 0.57 -11.20 6.46
CA ILE A 39 1.37 -10.03 6.77
C ILE A 39 2.47 -10.50 7.72
N ASP A 40 3.72 -10.45 7.30
CA ASP A 40 4.87 -10.73 8.14
C ASP A 40 5.50 -9.42 8.61
N VAL A 41 5.82 -9.36 9.90
CA VAL A 41 6.45 -8.18 10.50
C VAL A 41 7.83 -8.54 11.00
N ALA A 42 8.83 -7.74 10.64
CA ALA A 42 10.17 -7.82 11.20
C ALA A 42 10.45 -6.56 12.03
N TRP A 43 10.75 -6.75 13.32
CA TRP A 43 11.12 -5.67 14.23
C TRP A 43 12.61 -5.72 14.55
N LEU A 44 13.27 -4.58 14.40
CA LEU A 44 14.69 -4.36 14.66
C LEU A 44 14.87 -3.18 15.63
N GLY A 45 15.64 -3.35 16.68
CA GLY A 45 15.89 -2.36 17.73
C GLY A 45 15.12 -2.62 19.03
N ALA A 46 15.24 -1.70 19.97
CA ALA A 46 14.59 -1.82 21.28
C ALA A 46 13.07 -1.71 21.15
N ARG A 47 12.34 -2.48 21.97
CA ARG A 47 10.86 -2.45 21.97
C ARG A 47 10.30 -1.12 22.45
N GLU A 48 11.04 -0.44 23.31
CA GLU A 48 10.70 0.83 23.95
C GLU A 48 11.26 2.03 23.16
N ALA A 49 11.76 1.82 21.94
CA ALA A 49 12.31 2.88 21.11
C ALA A 49 11.31 4.02 20.92
N SER A 50 11.77 5.25 21.17
CA SER A 50 10.93 6.44 21.04
C SER A 50 10.76 6.92 19.60
N LYS A 51 11.58 6.40 18.68
CA LYS A 51 11.56 6.70 17.24
C LYS A 51 11.41 5.41 16.45
N VAL A 52 10.45 5.36 15.57
CA VAL A 52 10.20 4.15 14.76
C VAL A 52 10.07 4.53 13.29
N LEU A 53 10.87 3.87 12.46
CA LEU A 53 10.67 3.83 11.01
C LEU A 53 9.81 2.62 10.67
N VAL A 54 8.67 2.85 10.05
CA VAL A 54 7.79 1.80 9.51
C VAL A 54 7.98 1.73 8.00
N ALA A 55 8.38 0.57 7.49
CA ALA A 55 8.53 0.33 6.05
C ALA A 55 7.49 -0.70 5.59
N ILE A 56 6.58 -0.30 4.69
CA ILE A 56 5.46 -1.12 4.22
C ILE A 56 5.70 -1.52 2.76
N SER A 57 5.36 -2.74 2.39
CA SER A 57 5.30 -3.21 1.01
C SER A 57 3.94 -3.80 0.66
N ALA A 58 3.64 -3.83 -0.63
CA ALA A 58 2.43 -4.45 -1.17
C ALA A 58 1.12 -3.90 -0.60
N THR A 59 1.03 -2.61 -0.32
CA THR A 59 -0.26 -1.93 -0.07
C THR A 59 -1.18 -2.11 -1.29
N HIS A 60 -0.62 -1.95 -2.50
CA HIS A 60 -1.20 -2.50 -3.72
C HIS A 60 -0.44 -3.79 -4.07
N GLY A 61 -1.17 -4.90 -4.16
CA GLY A 61 -0.52 -6.21 -4.20
C GLY A 61 0.41 -6.42 -5.39
N VAL A 62 0.04 -5.98 -6.60
CA VAL A 62 0.86 -6.11 -7.81
C VAL A 62 2.22 -5.38 -7.70
N GLU A 63 2.31 -4.36 -6.86
CA GLU A 63 3.54 -3.59 -6.59
C GLU A 63 4.47 -4.30 -5.58
N GLY A 64 3.97 -5.39 -4.98
CA GLY A 64 4.66 -6.13 -3.92
C GLY A 64 6.01 -6.69 -4.32
N LEU A 65 6.19 -7.08 -5.59
CA LEU A 65 7.49 -7.57 -6.08
C LEU A 65 8.60 -6.53 -5.89
N TYR A 66 8.33 -5.26 -6.16
CA TYR A 66 9.26 -4.16 -5.95
C TYR A 66 9.50 -3.91 -4.46
N GLY A 67 8.44 -3.65 -3.69
CA GLY A 67 8.56 -3.31 -2.28
C GLY A 67 9.20 -4.42 -1.45
N SER A 68 8.84 -5.69 -1.70
CA SER A 68 9.48 -6.85 -1.10
C SER A 68 10.97 -6.94 -1.43
N GLY A 69 11.33 -6.68 -2.70
CA GLY A 69 12.73 -6.64 -3.13
C GLY A 69 13.53 -5.58 -2.38
N CYS A 70 13.00 -4.37 -2.25
CA CYS A 70 13.63 -3.28 -1.49
C CYS A 70 13.82 -3.65 -0.01
N GLN A 71 12.79 -4.18 0.64
CA GLN A 71 12.85 -4.60 2.04
C GLN A 71 13.88 -5.71 2.25
N THR A 72 13.87 -6.74 1.40
CA THR A 72 14.81 -7.86 1.47
C THR A 72 16.25 -7.40 1.27
N ALA A 73 16.52 -6.58 0.27
CA ALA A 73 17.85 -6.05 0.00
C ALA A 73 18.37 -5.16 1.14
N TRP A 74 17.47 -4.35 1.73
CA TRP A 74 17.81 -3.53 2.89
C TRP A 74 18.15 -4.39 4.10
N LEU A 75 17.35 -5.41 4.42
CA LEU A 75 17.60 -6.33 5.52
C LEU A 75 18.94 -7.07 5.36
N GLN A 76 19.28 -7.53 4.15
CA GLN A 76 20.55 -8.20 3.87
C GLN A 76 21.79 -7.30 4.12
N GLN A 77 21.61 -5.99 4.04
CA GLN A 77 22.69 -5.02 4.29
C GLN A 77 22.64 -4.43 5.70
N PHE A 78 21.59 -4.73 6.48
CA PHE A 78 21.39 -4.17 7.81
C PHE A 78 22.47 -4.62 8.80
N LYS A 79 22.96 -3.65 9.57
CA LYS A 79 23.88 -3.90 10.69
C LYS A 79 23.27 -3.36 11.96
N ALA A 80 23.06 -4.20 12.95
CA ALA A 80 22.43 -3.81 14.23
C ALA A 80 23.16 -2.64 14.91
N THR A 81 24.49 -2.56 14.76
CA THR A 81 25.32 -1.47 15.29
C THR A 81 25.10 -0.11 14.62
N SER A 82 24.38 -0.05 13.47
CA SER A 82 24.08 1.20 12.79
C SER A 82 22.79 1.87 13.29
N LEU A 83 22.02 1.18 14.13
CA LEU A 83 20.75 1.70 14.65
C LEU A 83 20.98 2.44 15.97
N PRO A 84 20.56 3.73 16.07
CA PRO A 84 20.63 4.45 17.35
C PRO A 84 19.81 3.74 18.44
N ALA A 85 20.25 3.82 19.69
CA ALA A 85 19.63 3.09 20.81
C ALA A 85 18.15 3.43 21.05
N ASP A 86 17.72 4.64 20.69
CA ASP A 86 16.34 5.11 20.82
C ASP A 86 15.49 4.92 19.55
N THR A 87 16.02 4.18 18.57
CA THR A 87 15.40 4.00 17.26
C THR A 87 15.13 2.52 16.99
N ALA A 88 13.98 2.23 16.41
CA ALA A 88 13.61 0.91 15.90
C ALA A 88 13.12 1.00 14.46
N VAL A 89 13.16 -0.13 13.76
CA VAL A 89 12.58 -0.28 12.43
C VAL A 89 11.57 -1.42 12.46
N MET A 90 10.37 -1.13 11.97
CA MET A 90 9.28 -2.08 11.76
C MET A 90 9.10 -2.28 10.26
N VAL A 91 9.38 -3.46 9.77
CA VAL A 91 9.19 -3.80 8.35
C VAL A 91 7.95 -4.66 8.21
N ILE A 92 6.95 -4.18 7.46
CA ILE A 92 5.70 -4.88 7.19
C ILE A 92 5.74 -5.43 5.76
N HIS A 93 5.85 -6.71 5.63
CA HIS A 93 5.84 -7.47 4.38
C HIS A 93 4.59 -8.31 4.33
N ALA A 94 3.84 -8.17 3.55
CA ALA A 94 3.12 -7.62 2.46
C ALA A 94 1.74 -7.21 3.02
N LEU A 95 1.42 -5.93 3.08
CA LEU A 95 0.17 -5.44 3.71
C LEU A 95 -1.08 -6.01 3.02
N ASN A 96 -1.04 -6.20 1.71
CA ASN A 96 -2.06 -6.87 0.91
C ASN A 96 -1.52 -8.19 0.33
N PRO A 97 -1.42 -9.25 1.15
CA PRO A 97 -0.85 -10.51 0.69
C PRO A 97 -1.73 -11.19 -0.36
N TYR A 98 -3.06 -10.99 -0.32
CA TYR A 98 -3.98 -11.48 -1.34
C TYR A 98 -3.70 -10.83 -2.69
N GLY A 99 -3.72 -9.50 -2.76
CA GLY A 99 -3.41 -8.79 -4.00
C GLY A 99 -2.02 -9.11 -4.54
N PHE A 100 -1.02 -9.34 -3.68
CA PHE A 100 0.32 -9.73 -4.09
C PHE A 100 0.34 -11.12 -4.72
N SER A 101 -0.28 -12.11 -4.09
CA SER A 101 -0.35 -13.48 -4.62
C SER A 101 -1.12 -13.56 -5.93
N TRP A 102 -2.25 -12.85 -6.03
CA TRP A 102 -3.14 -12.85 -7.18
C TRP A 102 -2.78 -11.79 -8.25
N LEU A 103 -1.67 -11.07 -8.07
CA LEU A 103 -1.21 -9.97 -8.93
C LEU A 103 -2.30 -8.91 -9.20
N ARG A 104 -3.02 -8.53 -8.16
CA ARG A 104 -4.07 -7.51 -8.19
C ARG A 104 -3.67 -6.29 -7.38
N ARG A 105 -4.15 -5.11 -7.80
CA ARG A 105 -4.03 -3.89 -7.01
C ARG A 105 -4.77 -4.00 -5.67
N VAL A 106 -5.99 -4.51 -5.74
CA VAL A 106 -6.99 -4.58 -4.67
C VAL A 106 -6.88 -5.86 -3.85
N ASN A 107 -7.59 -5.92 -2.74
CA ASN A 107 -7.69 -7.10 -1.88
C ASN A 107 -8.73 -8.12 -2.40
N GLU A 108 -9.06 -9.12 -1.57
CA GLU A 108 -10.03 -10.20 -1.84
C GLU A 108 -11.44 -9.67 -2.14
N ASP A 109 -11.84 -8.55 -1.52
CA ASP A 109 -13.14 -7.92 -1.65
C ASP A 109 -13.17 -6.77 -2.68
N ASN A 110 -12.20 -6.72 -3.59
CA ASN A 110 -12.02 -5.64 -4.56
C ASN A 110 -11.79 -4.25 -3.94
N MET A 111 -11.37 -4.18 -2.67
CA MET A 111 -11.11 -2.91 -2.00
C MET A 111 -9.67 -2.42 -2.25
N ASP A 112 -9.54 -1.16 -2.61
CA ASP A 112 -8.24 -0.45 -2.61
C ASP A 112 -7.88 -0.09 -1.16
N ILE A 113 -6.82 -0.68 -0.62
CA ILE A 113 -6.42 -0.50 0.77
C ILE A 113 -6.13 0.98 1.09
N ASN A 114 -5.58 1.74 0.14
CA ASN A 114 -5.34 3.18 0.28
C ASN A 114 -6.62 4.04 0.17
N ARG A 115 -7.77 3.46 -0.10
CA ARG A 115 -9.08 4.12 -0.04
C ARG A 115 -9.92 3.66 1.15
N ASN A 116 -9.49 2.60 1.83
CA ASN A 116 -10.22 1.95 2.91
C ASN A 116 -9.91 2.54 4.31
N HIS A 117 -9.06 3.56 4.43
CA HIS A 117 -8.75 4.25 5.69
C HIS A 117 -9.63 5.49 5.89
N VAL A 118 -10.93 5.27 6.07
CA VAL A 118 -11.92 6.31 6.35
C VAL A 118 -12.73 5.95 7.61
N ASN A 119 -13.41 6.92 8.18
CA ASN A 119 -14.36 6.64 9.25
C ASN A 119 -15.67 6.12 8.65
N PHE A 120 -15.90 4.81 8.73
CA PHE A 120 -17.12 4.16 8.23
C PHE A 120 -18.36 4.39 9.09
N GLU A 121 -18.24 5.01 10.27
CA GLU A 121 -19.39 5.45 11.08
C GLU A 121 -19.91 6.83 10.65
N ALA A 122 -19.14 7.55 9.85
CA ALA A 122 -19.51 8.83 9.28
C ALA A 122 -20.08 8.67 7.86
N GLU A 123 -20.65 9.73 7.32
CA GLU A 123 -21.05 9.77 5.92
C GLU A 123 -19.81 9.63 5.02
N LEU A 124 -19.84 8.64 4.13
CA LEU A 124 -18.74 8.36 3.24
C LEU A 124 -18.65 9.41 2.12
N PRO A 125 -17.43 9.77 1.68
CA PRO A 125 -17.25 10.72 0.61
C PRO A 125 -17.94 10.27 -0.69
N VAL A 126 -18.65 11.17 -1.33
CA VAL A 126 -19.24 10.94 -2.65
C VAL A 126 -18.31 11.46 -3.72
N ASN A 127 -18.04 10.63 -4.73
CA ASN A 127 -17.26 10.99 -5.91
C ASN A 127 -18.18 11.11 -7.13
N GLU A 128 -18.83 12.27 -7.26
CA GLU A 128 -19.75 12.56 -8.37
C GLU A 128 -19.10 12.33 -9.74
N GLY A 129 -17.82 12.66 -9.88
CA GLY A 129 -17.09 12.42 -11.13
C GLY A 129 -16.95 10.94 -11.45
N TYR A 130 -16.90 10.06 -10.44
CA TYR A 130 -16.87 8.61 -10.66
C TYR A 130 -18.22 8.09 -11.14
N GLU A 131 -19.33 8.62 -10.62
CA GLU A 131 -20.68 8.27 -11.07
C GLU A 131 -20.84 8.55 -12.58
N ASP A 132 -20.31 9.68 -13.06
CA ASP A 132 -20.35 10.05 -14.49
C ASP A 132 -19.62 9.03 -15.40
N ILE A 133 -18.61 8.32 -14.89
CA ILE A 133 -17.69 7.51 -15.72
C ILE A 133 -17.72 6.01 -15.40
N HIS A 134 -18.33 5.61 -14.28
CA HIS A 134 -18.32 4.22 -13.80
C HIS A 134 -18.68 3.20 -14.89
N ALA A 135 -19.80 3.39 -15.58
CA ALA A 135 -20.28 2.45 -16.59
C ALA A 135 -19.30 2.25 -17.77
N CYS A 136 -18.48 3.26 -18.10
CA CYS A 136 -17.50 3.10 -19.16
C CYS A 136 -16.21 2.42 -18.70
N LEU A 137 -15.91 2.45 -17.39
CA LEU A 137 -14.71 1.82 -16.83
C LEU A 137 -14.80 0.30 -16.75
N LEU A 138 -16.01 -0.26 -16.82
CA LEU A 138 -16.32 -1.68 -16.65
C LEU A 138 -17.03 -2.24 -17.90
N PRO A 139 -16.33 -2.43 -19.02
CA PRO A 139 -16.95 -3.06 -20.18
C PRO A 139 -17.28 -4.52 -19.89
N ASP A 140 -18.40 -5.03 -20.39
CA ASP A 140 -18.85 -6.43 -20.23
C ASP A 140 -17.81 -7.43 -20.75
N GLU A 141 -17.08 -7.05 -21.80
CA GLU A 141 -16.02 -7.87 -22.38
C GLU A 141 -14.75 -7.05 -22.59
N TRP A 142 -13.58 -7.67 -22.31
CA TRP A 142 -12.27 -7.07 -22.51
C TRP A 142 -11.70 -7.39 -23.89
N THR A 143 -12.22 -6.75 -24.92
CA THR A 143 -11.81 -6.89 -26.32
C THR A 143 -11.05 -5.66 -26.83
N PRO A 144 -10.29 -5.73 -27.95
CA PRO A 144 -9.68 -4.54 -28.54
C PRO A 144 -10.70 -3.43 -28.87
N ALA A 145 -11.91 -3.80 -29.28
CA ALA A 145 -12.96 -2.84 -29.56
C ALA A 145 -13.46 -2.14 -28.29
N SER A 146 -13.71 -2.87 -27.20
CA SER A 146 -14.15 -2.29 -25.93
C SER A 146 -13.05 -1.41 -25.30
N GLN A 147 -11.78 -1.82 -25.41
CA GLN A 147 -10.64 -1.01 -24.96
C GLN A 147 -10.54 0.30 -25.73
N LEU A 148 -10.71 0.28 -27.06
CA LEU A 148 -10.70 1.50 -27.87
C LEU A 148 -11.86 2.43 -27.47
N LYS A 149 -13.07 1.86 -27.29
CA LYS A 149 -14.24 2.62 -26.83
C LYS A 149 -13.98 3.26 -25.47
N LEU A 150 -13.43 2.51 -24.51
CA LEU A 150 -13.05 3.01 -23.19
C LEU A 150 -12.07 4.18 -23.29
N GLN A 151 -11.00 4.04 -24.09
CA GLN A 151 -10.01 5.10 -24.29
C GLN A 151 -10.65 6.38 -24.86
N GLN A 152 -11.56 6.23 -25.83
CA GLN A 152 -12.28 7.36 -26.43
C GLN A 152 -13.19 8.05 -25.40
N GLN A 153 -13.90 7.28 -24.58
CA GLN A 153 -14.79 7.82 -23.55
C GLN A 153 -14.02 8.55 -22.44
N ILE A 154 -12.91 7.95 -21.97
CA ILE A 154 -12.03 8.61 -21.01
C ILE A 154 -11.47 9.91 -21.58
N ARG A 155 -10.99 9.89 -22.83
CA ARG A 155 -10.46 11.08 -23.49
C ARG A 155 -11.50 12.19 -23.58
N ALA A 156 -12.70 11.87 -24.06
CA ALA A 156 -13.79 12.83 -24.14
C ALA A 156 -14.16 13.42 -22.78
N TYR A 157 -14.18 12.58 -21.73
CA TYR A 157 -14.41 13.03 -20.37
C TYR A 157 -13.33 14.00 -19.87
N LEU A 158 -12.05 13.68 -20.13
CA LEU A 158 -10.92 14.56 -19.77
C LEU A 158 -10.95 15.89 -20.53
N GLU A 159 -11.35 15.88 -21.81
CA GLU A 159 -11.51 17.09 -22.63
C GLU A 159 -12.65 17.97 -22.08
N GLN A 160 -13.76 17.36 -21.63
CA GLN A 160 -14.92 18.07 -21.08
C GLN A 160 -14.67 18.64 -19.67
N LYS A 161 -14.11 17.84 -18.76
CA LYS A 161 -13.96 18.19 -17.33
C LYS A 161 -12.60 18.77 -16.98
N GLY A 162 -11.62 18.66 -17.87
CA GLY A 162 -10.22 18.97 -17.64
C GLY A 162 -9.44 17.80 -17.02
N VAL A 163 -8.17 17.69 -17.37
CA VAL A 163 -7.30 16.53 -16.97
C VAL A 163 -7.28 16.32 -15.47
N ARG A 164 -7.11 17.38 -14.68
CA ARG A 164 -7.04 17.27 -13.20
C ARG A 164 -8.33 16.75 -12.59
N ALA A 165 -9.48 17.28 -13.00
CA ALA A 165 -10.78 16.86 -12.49
C ALA A 165 -11.11 15.43 -12.96
N GLY A 166 -10.86 15.10 -14.22
CA GLY A 166 -11.09 13.77 -14.75
C GLY A 166 -10.18 12.69 -14.12
N THR A 167 -8.90 13.00 -13.93
CA THR A 167 -8.01 12.07 -13.19
C THR A 167 -8.51 11.84 -11.76
N ARG A 168 -8.93 12.91 -11.07
CA ARG A 168 -9.49 12.79 -9.72
C ARG A 168 -10.78 11.98 -9.70
N ALA A 169 -11.65 12.12 -10.70
CA ALA A 169 -12.85 11.33 -10.84
C ALA A 169 -12.53 9.84 -10.85
N VAL A 170 -11.57 9.40 -11.65
CA VAL A 170 -11.16 7.98 -11.75
C VAL A 170 -10.43 7.52 -10.49
N THR A 171 -9.40 8.25 -10.06
CA THR A 171 -8.43 7.78 -9.05
C THR A 171 -8.71 8.23 -7.62
N GLY A 172 -9.70 9.10 -7.41
CA GLY A 172 -10.01 9.70 -6.11
C GLY A 172 -10.57 8.74 -5.07
N GLY A 173 -11.01 7.55 -5.49
CA GLY A 173 -11.71 6.58 -4.67
C GLY A 173 -13.21 6.77 -4.76
N GLN A 174 -13.96 5.70 -4.47
CA GLN A 174 -15.43 5.69 -4.43
C GLN A 174 -15.91 4.58 -3.46
N TYR A 175 -17.15 4.68 -2.99
CA TYR A 175 -17.68 3.80 -1.94
C TYR A 175 -19.07 3.22 -2.30
N ARG A 176 -19.55 3.41 -3.53
CA ARG A 176 -20.87 2.99 -3.98
C ARG A 176 -20.84 1.76 -4.88
N HIS A 177 -19.79 1.61 -5.67
CA HIS A 177 -19.68 0.56 -6.68
C HIS A 177 -18.63 -0.48 -6.26
N ALA A 178 -19.08 -1.57 -5.65
CA ALA A 178 -18.20 -2.63 -5.15
C ALA A 178 -17.47 -3.38 -6.28
N ASP A 179 -18.02 -3.40 -7.47
CA ASP A 179 -17.42 -3.94 -8.69
C ASP A 179 -16.47 -2.96 -9.40
N GLY A 180 -16.51 -1.68 -9.00
CA GLY A 180 -15.74 -0.60 -9.61
C GLY A 180 -14.28 -0.55 -9.21
N ILE A 181 -13.51 0.26 -9.94
CA ILE A 181 -12.11 0.50 -9.61
C ILE A 181 -11.98 1.53 -8.47
N PHE A 182 -10.87 1.48 -7.72
CA PHE A 182 -10.61 2.34 -6.55
C PHE A 182 -11.72 2.30 -5.49
N TYR A 183 -12.39 1.15 -5.34
CA TYR A 183 -13.43 0.97 -4.33
C TYR A 183 -12.83 1.00 -2.92
N GLY A 184 -13.37 1.84 -2.05
CA GLY A 184 -12.90 2.02 -0.69
C GLY A 184 -13.58 1.11 0.35
N GLY A 185 -14.61 0.35 -0.04
CA GLY A 185 -15.34 -0.55 0.86
C GLY A 185 -16.45 0.14 1.65
N THR A 186 -17.12 -0.65 2.50
CA THR A 186 -18.16 -0.22 3.46
C THR A 186 -17.76 -0.46 4.91
N GLN A 187 -16.58 -1.08 5.12
CA GLN A 187 -16.00 -1.35 6.43
C GLN A 187 -14.48 -1.51 6.28
N LEU A 188 -13.73 -1.47 7.39
CA LEU A 188 -12.30 -1.76 7.35
C LEU A 188 -12.05 -3.18 6.84
N CYS A 189 -11.21 -3.32 5.82
CA CYS A 189 -10.78 -4.59 5.29
C CYS A 189 -9.84 -5.33 6.26
N TRP A 190 -9.59 -6.62 6.00
CA TRP A 190 -8.72 -7.42 6.85
C TRP A 190 -7.33 -6.78 7.01
N SER A 191 -6.70 -6.36 5.93
CA SER A 191 -5.37 -5.73 5.93
C SER A 191 -5.30 -4.50 6.82
N ASN A 192 -6.26 -3.59 6.72
CA ASN A 192 -6.28 -2.36 7.52
C ASN A 192 -6.62 -2.62 8.99
N ARG A 193 -7.45 -3.64 9.29
CA ARG A 193 -7.64 -4.10 10.68
C ARG A 193 -6.33 -4.62 11.27
N GLN A 194 -5.58 -5.44 10.52
CA GLN A 194 -4.28 -5.93 10.97
C GLN A 194 -3.27 -4.80 11.16
N LEU A 195 -3.20 -3.84 10.22
CA LEU A 195 -2.33 -2.68 10.34
C LEU A 195 -2.62 -1.87 11.61
N ASN A 196 -3.91 -1.64 11.94
CA ASN A 196 -4.30 -0.95 13.15
C ASN A 196 -3.89 -1.73 14.42
N GLN A 197 -4.06 -3.05 14.43
CA GLN A 197 -3.63 -3.90 15.55
C GLN A 197 -2.10 -3.88 15.71
N LEU A 198 -1.36 -3.95 14.62
CA LEU A 198 0.09 -3.85 14.61
C LEU A 198 0.56 -2.47 15.10
N ALA A 199 -0.09 -1.40 14.68
CA ALA A 199 0.21 -0.05 15.15
C ALA A 199 -0.02 0.06 16.68
N GLN A 200 -1.13 -0.46 17.19
CA GLN A 200 -1.38 -0.53 18.62
C GLN A 200 -0.34 -1.36 19.36
N LYS A 201 0.03 -2.53 18.83
CA LYS A 201 1.00 -3.42 19.46
C LYS A 201 2.42 -2.85 19.52
N TYR A 202 2.84 -2.14 18.46
CA TYR A 202 4.24 -1.78 18.26
C TYR A 202 4.56 -0.30 18.44
N LEU A 203 3.58 0.61 18.25
CA LEU A 203 3.85 2.04 18.10
C LEU A 203 3.31 2.90 19.25
N GLN A 204 2.64 2.33 20.26
CA GLN A 204 2.03 3.10 21.35
C GLN A 204 3.01 3.99 22.13
N GLN A 205 4.27 3.57 22.26
CA GLN A 205 5.28 4.30 23.02
C GLN A 205 6.14 5.20 22.13
N ALA A 206 6.00 5.11 20.82
CA ALA A 206 6.77 5.89 19.88
C ALA A 206 6.32 7.36 19.93
N LYS A 207 7.29 8.27 20.10
CA LYS A 207 7.07 9.72 20.06
C LYS A 207 7.22 10.29 18.66
N LEU A 208 7.96 9.57 17.82
CA LEU A 208 8.21 9.95 16.43
C LEU A 208 8.09 8.72 15.55
N ILE A 209 7.20 8.78 14.58
CA ILE A 209 6.98 7.70 13.62
C ILE A 209 7.19 8.26 12.21
N ALA A 210 8.07 7.59 11.45
CA ALA A 210 8.22 7.82 10.02
C ALA A 210 7.67 6.60 9.28
N VAL A 211 6.92 6.82 8.20
CA VAL A 211 6.34 5.75 7.39
C VAL A 211 6.85 5.86 5.95
N LEU A 212 7.39 4.78 5.44
CA LEU A 212 7.72 4.58 4.03
C LEU A 212 6.81 3.48 3.48
N ASP A 213 5.95 3.84 2.54
CA ASP A 213 5.08 2.89 1.84
C ASP A 213 5.57 2.76 0.39
N HIS A 214 6.02 1.56 0.04
CA HIS A 214 6.65 1.29 -1.27
C HIS A 214 5.57 1.10 -2.33
N HIS A 215 5.56 2.00 -3.31
CA HIS A 215 4.68 1.97 -4.47
C HIS A 215 5.45 1.98 -5.79
N THR A 216 4.78 1.66 -6.88
CA THR A 216 5.27 1.79 -8.26
C THR A 216 4.24 2.48 -9.14
N GLY A 217 4.62 2.78 -10.38
CA GLY A 217 3.69 3.25 -11.42
C GLY A 217 3.76 4.74 -11.74
N LEU A 218 4.64 5.52 -11.08
CA LEU A 218 4.85 6.93 -11.39
C LEU A 218 6.27 7.17 -11.88
N GLY A 219 6.41 8.13 -12.80
CA GLY A 219 7.70 8.52 -13.36
C GLY A 219 8.32 7.52 -14.36
N PRO A 220 9.50 7.83 -14.89
CA PRO A 220 10.26 6.95 -15.75
C PRO A 220 10.76 5.71 -14.99
N SER A 221 11.05 4.61 -15.70
CA SER A 221 11.63 3.42 -15.09
C SER A 221 12.96 3.75 -14.38
N GLY A 222 13.10 3.26 -13.13
CA GLY A 222 14.27 3.50 -12.30
C GLY A 222 14.28 4.85 -11.56
N HIS A 223 13.28 5.70 -11.78
CA HIS A 223 13.11 6.95 -11.01
C HIS A 223 12.33 6.68 -9.73
N THR A 224 12.79 7.26 -8.63
CA THR A 224 12.06 7.24 -7.34
C THR A 224 11.47 8.64 -7.10
N GLU A 225 10.16 8.71 -6.92
CA GLU A 225 9.45 9.93 -6.56
C GLU A 225 8.97 9.82 -5.12
N LEU A 226 9.30 10.83 -4.30
CA LEU A 226 8.87 10.91 -2.91
C LEU A 226 7.54 11.66 -2.83
N ILE A 227 6.48 10.97 -2.43
CA ILE A 227 5.15 11.55 -2.29
C ILE A 227 4.82 11.71 -0.82
N CYS A 228 4.62 12.96 -0.39
CA CYS A 228 4.18 13.29 0.95
C CYS A 228 2.78 13.92 0.91
N ARG A 229 1.86 13.40 1.72
CA ARG A 229 0.46 13.87 1.75
C ARG A 229 0.13 14.73 2.97
N HIS A 230 1.13 15.10 3.76
CA HIS A 230 0.94 16.04 4.85
C HIS A 230 0.59 17.45 4.34
N PRO A 231 -0.21 18.23 5.10
CA PRO A 231 -0.49 19.62 4.75
C PRO A 231 0.79 20.43 4.53
N VAL A 232 0.74 21.39 3.57
CA VAL A 232 1.94 22.13 3.11
C VAL A 232 2.69 22.83 4.27
N ASP A 233 1.96 23.35 5.26
CA ASP A 233 2.53 24.08 6.39
C ASP A 233 2.67 23.24 7.66
N SER A 234 2.62 21.90 7.54
CA SER A 234 2.73 21.01 8.70
C SER A 234 4.18 20.75 9.10
N GLU A 235 4.40 20.56 10.39
CA GLU A 235 5.68 20.09 10.95
C GLU A 235 6.10 18.76 10.33
N SER A 236 5.14 17.87 10.09
CA SER A 236 5.39 16.55 9.47
C SER A 236 5.97 16.67 8.06
N LEU A 237 5.47 17.61 7.23
CA LEU A 237 6.06 17.86 5.91
C LEU A 237 7.46 18.46 6.02
N ALA A 238 7.68 19.38 6.98
CA ALA A 238 9.01 19.95 7.20
C ALA A 238 10.03 18.88 7.62
N LEU A 239 9.62 17.93 8.48
CA LEU A 239 10.45 16.77 8.85
C LEU A 239 10.71 15.84 7.67
N ALA A 240 9.70 15.53 6.87
CA ALA A 240 9.87 14.69 5.68
C ALA A 240 10.89 15.31 4.70
N ARG A 241 10.79 16.62 4.44
CA ARG A 241 11.75 17.36 3.62
C ARG A 241 13.17 17.29 4.18
N LYS A 242 13.31 17.46 5.49
CA LYS A 242 14.61 17.37 6.16
C LYS A 242 15.26 15.99 6.03
N TRP A 243 14.47 14.91 6.06
CA TRP A 243 14.98 13.54 6.06
C TRP A 243 15.27 13.00 4.66
N TRP A 244 14.41 13.31 3.69
CA TRP A 244 14.47 12.72 2.34
C TRP A 244 14.81 13.72 1.24
N GLY A 245 14.94 14.99 1.55
CA GLY A 245 15.15 16.05 0.59
C GLY A 245 13.85 16.44 -0.14
N ALA A 246 13.74 17.67 -0.59
CA ALA A 246 12.67 18.17 -1.45
C ALA A 246 13.11 19.47 -2.12
#